data_b7f9466e6f84084703edad2281167480
#
_entry.id   b7f9466e6f84084703edad2281167480
#
_cell.length_a   1.000
_cell.length_b   1.000
_cell.length_c   1.000
_cell.angle_alpha   90.00
_cell.angle_beta   90.00
_cell.angle_gamma   90.00
#
_symmetry.space_group_name_H-M   'P 1'
#
loop_
_entity.id
_entity.type
_entity.pdbx_description
1 polymer ?
#
loop_
_entity_poly.entity_id
_entity_poly.type
_entity_poly.pdbx_seq_one_letter_code
_entity_poly.pdbx_strand_id
1 'polypeptide(L)'
;DLCEFFLYHVDDDGMPTTITHEQAGYFDMGPLDFGENARRDMVLTLEDMGFEVESSHHENAPAQHEIDFKYDEALQTADNISTFKLVVKTIAKRHGLHATFMPKPKNGVDGSGMHINMSLSRDGRNIFQDSHDPNGLSQEAYYFLGGILKHIKGMTLILNPLVNSYKRLMPGYEAP
;
A
#
# COMPACT_ATOMS: atom_id res chain seq x y z
N ASP A 1 -4.84 6.41 -2.54
CA ASP A 1 -3.48 5.85 -2.41
C ASP A 1 -3.55 4.52 -1.67
N LEU A 2 -2.87 3.52 -2.19
CA LEU A 2 -2.87 2.13 -1.75
C LEU A 2 -1.63 1.85 -0.91
N CYS A 3 -1.79 1.21 0.25
CA CYS A 3 -0.64 0.86 1.08
C CYS A 3 -0.82 -0.53 1.70
N GLU A 4 -0.11 -1.50 1.13
CA GLU A 4 -0.15 -2.89 1.55
C GLU A 4 0.82 -3.17 2.72
N PHE A 5 0.44 -4.11 3.57
CA PHE A 5 1.24 -4.52 4.72
C PHE A 5 0.90 -5.96 5.13
N PHE A 6 1.79 -6.58 5.91
CA PHE A 6 1.54 -7.89 6.50
C PHE A 6 1.31 -7.79 8.00
N LEU A 7 0.43 -8.66 8.51
CA LEU A 7 0.19 -8.87 9.93
C LEU A 7 0.63 -10.28 10.34
N TYR A 8 1.74 -10.38 11.03
CA TYR A 8 2.28 -11.66 11.51
C TYR A 8 2.12 -11.82 13.02
N HIS A 9 2.14 -13.06 13.49
CA HIS A 9 2.26 -13.33 14.91
C HIS A 9 3.62 -12.87 15.45
N VAL A 10 3.63 -12.50 16.72
CA VAL A 10 4.88 -12.37 17.49
C VAL A 10 5.17 -13.71 18.19
N ASP A 11 6.42 -13.96 18.56
CA ASP A 11 6.78 -15.10 19.38
C ASP A 11 6.46 -14.88 20.87
N ASP A 12 6.78 -15.87 21.71
CA ASP A 12 6.49 -15.84 23.15
C ASP A 12 7.22 -14.70 23.88
N ASP A 13 8.31 -14.20 23.32
CA ASP A 13 9.07 -13.06 23.82
C ASP A 13 8.57 -11.72 23.22
N GLY A 14 7.55 -11.75 22.38
CA GLY A 14 6.99 -10.57 21.68
C GLY A 14 7.83 -10.10 20.50
N MET A 15 8.75 -10.92 20.00
CA MET A 15 9.60 -10.58 18.86
C MET A 15 8.87 -10.82 17.53
N PRO A 16 9.15 -10.00 16.50
CA PRO A 16 8.57 -10.15 15.18
C PRO A 16 8.88 -11.50 14.54
N THR A 17 7.85 -12.13 13.94
CA THR A 17 8.01 -13.35 13.13
C THR A 17 7.45 -13.14 11.73
N THR A 18 7.52 -14.18 10.88
CA THR A 18 6.78 -14.28 9.61
C THR A 18 5.76 -15.42 9.66
N ILE A 19 5.31 -15.76 10.85
CA ILE A 19 4.34 -16.84 11.09
C ILE A 19 2.93 -16.29 10.96
N THR A 20 2.12 -16.97 10.17
CA THR A 20 0.67 -16.79 10.12
C THR A 20 0.00 -18.15 10.09
N HIS A 21 -1.18 -18.25 10.66
CA HIS A 21 -2.03 -19.44 10.64
C HIS A 21 -3.20 -19.28 9.67
N GLU A 22 -3.37 -18.09 9.08
CA GLU A 22 -4.40 -17.89 8.08
C GLU A 22 -3.93 -18.34 6.69
N GLN A 23 -4.91 -18.60 5.83
CA GLN A 23 -4.73 -18.93 4.41
C GLN A 23 -5.71 -18.16 3.55
N ALA A 24 -6.17 -17.01 4.02
CA ALA A 24 -7.01 -16.12 3.26
C ALA A 24 -6.26 -15.56 2.04
N GLY A 25 -7.00 -15.21 1.02
CA GLY A 25 -6.55 -14.58 -0.21
C GLY A 25 -7.32 -13.30 -0.49
N TYR A 26 -7.24 -12.83 -1.72
CA TYR A 26 -7.78 -11.54 -2.17
C TYR A 26 -9.28 -11.42 -1.89
N PHE A 27 -9.65 -10.39 -1.13
CA PHE A 27 -11.03 -10.10 -0.70
C PHE A 27 -11.71 -11.20 0.14
N ASP A 28 -10.96 -12.14 0.69
CA ASP A 28 -11.53 -13.07 1.66
C ASP A 28 -11.96 -12.32 2.94
N MET A 29 -13.00 -12.86 3.56
CA MET A 29 -13.60 -12.30 4.79
C MET A 29 -13.52 -13.33 5.92
N GLY A 30 -13.84 -12.92 7.15
CA GLY A 30 -13.99 -13.87 8.25
C GLY A 30 -14.96 -15.01 7.89
N PRO A 31 -14.64 -16.25 8.26
CA PRO A 31 -13.66 -16.67 9.27
C PRO A 31 -12.24 -16.92 8.74
N LEU A 32 -11.94 -16.63 7.48
CA LEU A 32 -10.63 -16.88 6.87
C LEU A 32 -9.61 -15.76 7.16
N ASP A 33 -10.08 -14.52 7.20
CA ASP A 33 -9.29 -13.32 7.48
C ASP A 33 -9.12 -13.14 9.00
N PHE A 34 -7.99 -13.52 9.53
CA PHE A 34 -7.69 -13.39 10.96
C PHE A 34 -7.22 -11.98 11.36
N GLY A 35 -6.88 -11.15 10.38
CA GLY A 35 -6.50 -9.75 10.58
C GLY A 35 -7.67 -8.77 10.57
N GLU A 36 -8.89 -9.20 10.26
CA GLU A 36 -10.07 -8.33 10.08
C GLU A 36 -10.32 -7.40 11.28
N ASN A 37 -10.27 -7.92 12.51
CA ASN A 37 -10.50 -7.10 13.70
C ASN A 37 -9.42 -6.02 13.90
N ALA A 38 -8.16 -6.37 13.69
CA ALA A 38 -7.06 -5.42 13.78
C ALA A 38 -7.18 -4.35 12.68
N ARG A 39 -7.49 -4.77 11.44
CA ARG A 39 -7.68 -3.86 10.31
C ARG A 39 -8.88 -2.94 10.52
N ARG A 40 -9.99 -3.43 11.08
CA ARG A 40 -11.14 -2.62 11.45
C ARG A 40 -10.77 -1.52 12.46
N ASP A 41 -10.03 -1.86 13.51
CA ASP A 41 -9.61 -0.88 14.51
C ASP A 41 -8.60 0.14 13.93
N MET A 42 -7.78 -0.27 12.95
CA MET A 42 -6.93 0.65 12.17
C MET A 42 -7.78 1.66 11.40
N VAL A 43 -8.78 1.18 10.65
CA VAL A 43 -9.69 2.03 9.86
C VAL A 43 -10.39 3.04 10.78
N LEU A 44 -11.03 2.60 11.84
CA LEU A 44 -11.73 3.50 12.77
C LEU A 44 -10.79 4.54 13.39
N THR A 45 -9.56 4.15 13.73
CA THR A 45 -8.56 5.09 14.26
C THR A 45 -8.13 6.11 13.22
N LEU A 46 -7.93 5.70 11.96
CA LEU A 46 -7.58 6.59 10.85
C LEU A 46 -8.72 7.58 10.56
N GLU A 47 -9.97 7.12 10.54
CA GLU A 47 -11.14 7.98 10.35
C GLU A 47 -11.27 9.01 11.49
N ASP A 48 -11.07 8.60 12.75
CA ASP A 48 -11.05 9.50 13.90
C ASP A 48 -9.93 10.55 13.81
N MET A 49 -8.83 10.24 13.11
CA MET A 49 -7.73 11.17 12.83
C MET A 49 -7.97 12.04 11.59
N GLY A 50 -9.10 11.89 10.90
CA GLY A 50 -9.50 12.69 9.75
C GLY A 50 -9.11 12.12 8.39
N PHE A 51 -8.67 10.86 8.32
CA PHE A 51 -8.50 10.18 7.03
C PHE A 51 -9.86 9.84 6.42
N GLU A 52 -9.99 10.03 5.13
CA GLU A 52 -11.14 9.53 4.36
C GLU A 52 -10.74 8.16 3.78
N VAL A 53 -11.08 7.09 4.52
CA VAL A 53 -10.79 5.72 4.09
C VAL A 53 -11.77 5.30 3.01
N GLU A 54 -11.27 4.76 1.89
CA GLU A 54 -12.05 4.36 0.73
C GLU A 54 -12.28 2.84 0.67
N SER A 55 -11.27 2.06 1.10
CA SER A 55 -11.30 0.61 1.04
C SER A 55 -10.44 -0.01 2.13
N SER A 56 -10.81 -1.22 2.56
CA SER A 56 -10.03 -2.03 3.50
C SER A 56 -10.34 -3.50 3.28
N HIS A 57 -9.36 -4.29 2.86
CA HIS A 57 -9.55 -5.70 2.51
C HIS A 57 -8.32 -6.56 2.80
N HIS A 58 -8.53 -7.88 2.75
CA HIS A 58 -7.45 -8.85 2.73
C HIS A 58 -6.82 -8.89 1.33
N GLU A 59 -5.50 -8.98 1.26
CA GLU A 59 -4.73 -9.05 0.04
C GLU A 59 -4.43 -10.49 -0.40
N ASN A 60 -3.65 -10.64 -1.48
CA ASN A 60 -3.48 -11.91 -2.16
C ASN A 60 -2.66 -12.92 -1.34
N ALA A 61 -1.62 -12.46 -0.65
CA ALA A 61 -0.81 -13.35 0.18
C ALA A 61 -1.42 -13.57 1.58
N PRO A 62 -1.25 -14.76 2.17
CA PRO A 62 -1.64 -14.98 3.57
C PRO A 62 -1.02 -13.95 4.51
N ALA A 63 -1.84 -13.37 5.40
CA ALA A 63 -1.51 -12.28 6.32
C ALA A 63 -1.27 -10.91 5.65
N GLN A 64 -1.58 -10.76 4.38
CA GLN A 64 -1.45 -9.50 3.66
C GLN A 64 -2.76 -8.73 3.65
N HIS A 65 -2.68 -7.43 3.91
CA HIS A 65 -3.81 -6.53 4.04
C HIS A 65 -3.54 -5.23 3.31
N GLU A 66 -4.61 -4.55 2.93
CA GLU A 66 -4.58 -3.24 2.31
C GLU A 66 -5.62 -2.32 2.93
N ILE A 67 -5.25 -1.06 3.07
CA ILE A 67 -6.18 0.03 3.42
C ILE A 67 -5.88 1.20 2.51
N ASP A 68 -6.91 1.64 1.81
CA ASP A 68 -6.88 2.74 0.87
C ASP A 68 -7.50 3.98 1.48
N PHE A 69 -6.91 5.11 1.23
CA PHE A 69 -7.46 6.40 1.62
C PHE A 69 -7.39 7.39 0.47
N LYS A 70 -8.29 8.32 0.49
CA LYS A 70 -8.48 9.33 -0.55
C LYS A 70 -7.19 10.11 -0.80
N TYR A 71 -7.00 10.49 -2.05
CA TYR A 71 -5.90 11.34 -2.47
C TYR A 71 -5.99 12.74 -1.83
N ASP A 72 -4.85 13.37 -1.67
CA ASP A 72 -4.68 14.75 -1.23
C ASP A 72 -3.51 15.38 -1.97
N GLU A 73 -3.17 16.61 -1.64
CA GLU A 73 -1.94 17.24 -2.13
C GLU A 73 -0.72 16.39 -1.80
N ALA A 74 0.25 16.36 -2.72
CA ALA A 74 1.38 15.41 -2.67
C ALA A 74 2.15 15.42 -1.33
N LEU A 75 2.38 16.61 -0.74
CA LEU A 75 3.06 16.70 0.55
C LEU A 75 2.18 16.18 1.68
N GLN A 76 0.90 16.53 1.69
CA GLN A 76 -0.06 16.06 2.68
C GLN A 76 -0.21 14.54 2.61
N THR A 77 -0.29 13.96 1.41
CA THR A 77 -0.33 12.51 1.21
C THR A 77 0.94 11.82 1.76
N ALA A 78 2.11 12.40 1.56
CA ALA A 78 3.36 11.85 2.13
C ALA A 78 3.35 11.86 3.66
N ASP A 79 2.84 12.91 4.29
CA ASP A 79 2.67 13.01 5.74
C ASP A 79 1.61 12.02 6.23
N ASN A 80 0.50 11.87 5.50
CA ASN A 80 -0.55 10.90 5.78
C ASN A 80 -0.02 9.47 5.75
N ILE A 81 0.80 9.08 4.75
CA ILE A 81 1.42 7.75 4.69
C ILE A 81 2.32 7.49 5.90
N SER A 82 3.07 8.50 6.35
CA SER A 82 3.92 8.36 7.54
C SER A 82 3.09 8.12 8.80
N THR A 83 2.01 8.86 8.96
CA THR A 83 1.02 8.71 10.04
C THR A 83 0.31 7.37 9.96
N PHE A 84 -0.15 6.97 8.78
CA PHE A 84 -0.77 5.68 8.50
C PHE A 84 0.11 4.52 8.98
N LYS A 85 1.39 4.51 8.60
CA LYS A 85 2.32 3.45 9.02
C LYS A 85 2.49 3.38 10.54
N LEU A 86 2.45 4.51 11.23
CA LEU A 86 2.51 4.55 12.68
C LEU A 86 1.23 3.97 13.31
N VAL A 87 0.06 4.34 12.80
CA VAL A 87 -1.24 3.83 13.28
C VAL A 87 -1.31 2.33 13.09
N VAL A 88 -1.04 1.82 11.89
CA VAL A 88 -1.08 0.39 11.57
C VAL A 88 -0.19 -0.41 12.53
N LYS A 89 1.07 0.00 12.73
CA LYS A 89 1.99 -0.68 13.65
C LYS A 89 1.51 -0.62 15.10
N THR A 90 0.96 0.51 15.52
CA THR A 90 0.48 0.71 16.90
C THR A 90 -0.74 -0.15 17.19
N ILE A 91 -1.70 -0.17 16.29
CA ILE A 91 -2.93 -0.97 16.45
C ILE A 91 -2.61 -2.47 16.33
N ALA A 92 -1.80 -2.89 15.36
CA ALA A 92 -1.34 -4.27 15.26
C ALA A 92 -0.74 -4.78 16.58
N LYS A 93 0.14 -3.98 17.20
CA LYS A 93 0.74 -4.32 18.51
C LYS A 93 -0.32 -4.49 19.61
N ARG A 94 -1.39 -3.70 19.61
CA ARG A 94 -2.50 -3.84 20.58
C ARG A 94 -3.26 -5.15 20.41
N HIS A 95 -3.28 -5.70 19.18
CA HIS A 95 -3.86 -6.99 18.84
C HIS A 95 -2.87 -8.18 18.97
N GLY A 96 -1.67 -7.96 19.51
CA GLY A 96 -0.65 -9.00 19.64
C GLY A 96 -0.02 -9.41 18.31
N LEU A 97 -0.08 -8.52 17.31
CA LEU A 97 0.43 -8.76 15.96
C LEU A 97 1.63 -7.84 15.65
N HIS A 98 2.45 -8.27 14.73
CA HIS A 98 3.52 -7.49 14.14
C HIS A 98 3.13 -7.04 12.73
N ALA A 99 2.97 -5.74 12.54
CA ALA A 99 2.75 -5.15 11.21
C ALA A 99 4.08 -4.82 10.54
N THR A 100 4.24 -5.24 9.29
CA THR A 100 5.42 -4.90 8.48
C THR A 100 5.04 -4.37 7.10
N PHE A 101 5.72 -3.31 6.69
CA PHE A 101 5.68 -2.73 5.35
C PHE A 101 6.89 -3.16 4.51
N MET A 102 7.52 -4.25 4.87
CA MET A 102 8.60 -4.85 4.10
C MET A 102 8.07 -5.24 2.71
N PRO A 103 8.73 -4.85 1.61
CA PRO A 103 8.27 -5.20 0.26
C PRO A 103 8.13 -6.71 0.01
N LYS A 104 9.00 -7.52 0.59
CA LYS A 104 8.98 -9.00 0.44
C LYS A 104 9.40 -9.68 1.74
N PRO A 105 8.51 -9.72 2.76
CA PRO A 105 8.88 -10.31 4.05
C PRO A 105 9.01 -11.84 4.01
N LYS A 106 8.34 -12.50 3.06
CA LYS A 106 8.33 -13.96 2.91
C LYS A 106 8.55 -14.36 1.46
N ASN A 107 9.36 -15.39 1.24
CA ASN A 107 9.54 -15.98 -0.09
C ASN A 107 8.34 -16.85 -0.49
N GLY A 108 8.07 -16.96 -1.79
CA GLY A 108 7.03 -17.84 -2.32
C GLY A 108 5.59 -17.32 -2.20
N VAL A 109 5.39 -16.10 -1.71
CA VAL A 109 4.09 -15.40 -1.67
C VAL A 109 4.23 -14.02 -2.30
N ASP A 110 3.14 -13.35 -2.61
CA ASP A 110 3.17 -11.99 -3.14
C ASP A 110 3.78 -11.00 -2.14
N GLY A 111 4.31 -9.91 -2.61
CA GLY A 111 4.92 -8.87 -1.81
C GLY A 111 4.04 -7.63 -1.71
N SER A 112 4.33 -6.74 -0.78
CA SER A 112 3.58 -5.50 -0.60
C SER A 112 4.00 -4.42 -1.57
N GLY A 113 3.02 -3.82 -2.24
CA GLY A 113 3.14 -2.62 -3.04
C GLY A 113 2.77 -1.36 -2.27
N MET A 114 3.08 -0.23 -2.88
CA MET A 114 2.54 1.07 -2.54
C MET A 114 2.22 1.76 -3.85
N HIS A 115 0.97 1.70 -4.29
CA HIS A 115 0.55 2.30 -5.53
C HIS A 115 0.19 3.77 -5.31
N ILE A 116 0.76 4.64 -6.12
CA ILE A 116 0.52 6.08 -6.05
C ILE A 116 -0.24 6.51 -7.30
N ASN A 117 -1.51 6.87 -7.12
CA ASN A 117 -2.31 7.47 -8.16
C ASN A 117 -2.00 8.97 -8.21
N MET A 118 -1.67 9.47 -9.39
CA MET A 118 -1.24 10.85 -9.57
C MET A 118 -2.10 11.59 -10.60
N SER A 119 -2.43 12.83 -10.29
CA SER A 119 -3.00 13.77 -11.24
C SER A 119 -2.36 15.15 -11.06
N LEU A 120 -2.44 15.99 -12.10
CA LEU A 120 -2.07 17.40 -11.99
C LEU A 120 -3.32 18.25 -12.24
N SER A 121 -3.47 19.30 -11.44
CA SER A 121 -4.54 20.27 -11.62
C SER A 121 -4.00 21.67 -11.87
N ARG A 122 -4.72 22.46 -12.66
CA ARG A 122 -4.50 23.88 -12.89
C ARG A 122 -5.84 24.60 -12.83
N ASP A 123 -5.94 25.61 -11.97
CA ASP A 123 -7.18 26.35 -11.75
C ASP A 123 -8.39 25.44 -11.43
N GLY A 124 -8.18 24.43 -10.61
CA GLY A 124 -9.20 23.46 -10.17
C GLY A 124 -9.63 22.46 -11.23
N ARG A 125 -8.93 22.35 -12.35
CA ARG A 125 -9.21 21.38 -13.42
C ARG A 125 -8.07 20.38 -13.55
N ASN A 126 -8.41 19.11 -13.67
CA ASN A 126 -7.45 18.06 -14.00
C ASN A 126 -6.91 18.30 -15.42
N ILE A 127 -5.59 18.51 -15.54
CA ILE A 127 -4.94 18.77 -16.82
C ILE A 127 -4.45 17.50 -17.52
N PHE A 128 -4.63 16.33 -16.91
CA PHE A 128 -4.29 15.05 -17.55
C PHE A 128 -5.39 14.53 -18.46
N GLN A 129 -6.60 15.08 -18.39
CA GLN A 129 -7.74 14.59 -19.15
C GLN A 129 -7.90 15.33 -20.47
N ASP A 130 -8.09 14.58 -21.56
CA ASP A 130 -8.56 15.06 -22.87
C ASP A 130 -9.56 14.06 -23.46
N SER A 131 -10.81 14.48 -23.61
CA SER A 131 -11.89 13.65 -24.18
C SER A 131 -11.76 13.38 -25.68
N HIS A 132 -10.87 14.06 -26.39
CA HIS A 132 -10.62 13.88 -27.81
C HIS A 132 -9.51 12.88 -28.09
N ASP A 133 -8.72 12.52 -27.09
CA ASP A 133 -7.67 11.51 -27.20
C ASP A 133 -8.25 10.10 -27.05
N PRO A 134 -7.84 9.09 -27.84
CA PRO A 134 -8.32 7.72 -27.72
C PRO A 134 -8.13 7.07 -26.34
N ASN A 135 -7.10 7.50 -25.60
CA ASN A 135 -6.82 7.01 -24.24
C ASN A 135 -7.36 7.97 -23.15
N GLY A 136 -8.01 9.06 -23.54
CA GLY A 136 -8.52 10.06 -22.60
C GLY A 136 -7.43 10.95 -21.96
N LEU A 137 -6.20 10.92 -22.50
CA LEU A 137 -5.03 11.60 -21.92
C LEU A 137 -4.63 12.85 -22.70
N SER A 138 -4.36 13.92 -21.96
CA SER A 138 -3.84 15.15 -22.56
C SER A 138 -2.35 15.01 -22.96
N GLN A 139 -1.87 15.97 -23.74
CA GLN A 139 -0.44 16.05 -24.08
C GLN A 139 0.44 16.23 -22.83
N GLU A 140 -0.03 16.95 -21.83
CA GLU A 140 0.64 17.10 -20.53
C GLU A 140 0.77 15.74 -19.80
N ALA A 141 -0.28 14.91 -19.84
CA ALA A 141 -0.23 13.55 -19.28
C ALA A 141 0.83 12.70 -20.00
N TYR A 142 0.89 12.74 -21.32
CA TYR A 142 1.92 12.03 -22.09
C TYR A 142 3.34 12.52 -21.79
N TYR A 143 3.54 13.82 -21.61
CA TYR A 143 4.84 14.36 -21.21
C TYR A 143 5.24 13.92 -19.82
N PHE A 144 4.30 13.94 -18.87
CA PHE A 144 4.53 13.49 -17.50
C PHE A 144 4.90 11.98 -17.46
N LEU A 145 4.13 11.15 -18.14
CA LEU A 145 4.41 9.71 -18.27
C LEU A 145 5.77 9.46 -18.94
N GLY A 146 6.05 10.16 -20.03
CA GLY A 146 7.36 10.07 -20.71
C GLY A 146 8.52 10.46 -19.80
N GLY A 147 8.31 11.45 -18.92
CA GLY A 147 9.28 11.86 -17.91
C GLY A 147 9.55 10.77 -16.89
N ILE A 148 8.49 10.16 -16.36
CA ILE A 148 8.61 9.02 -15.44
C ILE A 148 9.39 7.87 -16.10
N LEU A 149 8.96 7.42 -17.28
CA LEU A 149 9.61 6.32 -17.99
C LEU A 149 11.09 6.59 -18.30
N LYS A 150 11.42 7.82 -18.65
CA LYS A 150 12.81 8.23 -18.90
C LYS A 150 13.68 8.15 -17.64
N HIS A 151 13.13 8.47 -16.48
CA HIS A 151 13.87 8.62 -15.24
C HIS A 151 13.68 7.45 -14.25
N ILE A 152 12.80 6.48 -14.55
CA ILE A 152 12.41 5.41 -13.61
C ILE A 152 13.62 4.63 -13.06
N LYS A 153 14.64 4.37 -13.89
CA LYS A 153 15.86 3.69 -13.43
C LYS A 153 16.61 4.46 -12.35
N GLY A 154 16.70 5.79 -12.49
CA GLY A 154 17.30 6.64 -11.46
C GLY A 154 16.39 6.82 -10.23
N MET A 155 15.09 6.93 -10.45
CA MET A 155 14.09 7.04 -9.40
C MET A 155 14.07 5.81 -8.50
N THR A 156 14.38 4.63 -9.03
CA THR A 156 14.44 3.37 -8.27
C THR A 156 15.37 3.45 -7.04
N LEU A 157 16.43 4.25 -7.09
CA LEU A 157 17.31 4.49 -5.94
C LEU A 157 16.55 5.06 -4.74
N ILE A 158 15.53 5.87 -4.97
CA ILE A 158 14.72 6.53 -3.93
C ILE A 158 13.46 5.73 -3.64
N LEU A 159 12.77 5.25 -4.69
CA LEU A 159 11.49 4.54 -4.57
C LEU A 159 11.66 3.11 -4.06
N ASN A 160 12.80 2.48 -4.29
CA ASN A 160 13.11 1.11 -3.87
C ASN A 160 14.45 1.07 -3.12
N PRO A 161 14.57 1.74 -1.94
CA PRO A 161 15.85 2.00 -1.30
C PRO A 161 16.45 0.79 -0.56
N LEU A 162 15.69 -0.29 -0.39
CA LEU A 162 16.12 -1.45 0.38
C LEU A 162 16.48 -2.62 -0.53
N VAL A 163 17.44 -3.44 -0.11
CA VAL A 163 17.74 -4.72 -0.78
C VAL A 163 16.48 -5.60 -0.88
N ASN A 164 15.62 -5.55 0.12
CA ASN A 164 14.36 -6.28 0.13
C ASN A 164 13.39 -5.81 -0.96
N SER A 165 13.44 -4.53 -1.38
CA SER A 165 12.62 -4.01 -2.48
C SER A 165 12.86 -4.79 -3.79
N TYR A 166 14.11 -5.13 -4.07
CA TYR A 166 14.48 -5.88 -5.28
C TYR A 166 14.08 -7.36 -5.24
N LYS A 167 13.81 -7.91 -4.04
CA LYS A 167 13.22 -9.25 -3.92
C LYS A 167 11.74 -9.27 -4.30
N ARG A 168 11.06 -8.13 -4.19
CA ARG A 168 9.68 -7.96 -4.65
C ARG A 168 9.61 -7.78 -6.18
N LEU A 169 10.53 -7.03 -6.77
CA LEU A 169 10.58 -6.73 -8.19
C LEU A 169 11.04 -7.94 -9.02
N MET A 170 10.36 -9.07 -8.88
CA MET A 170 10.67 -10.33 -9.55
C MET A 170 9.47 -10.80 -10.38
N PRO A 171 9.64 -11.20 -11.65
CA PRO A 171 8.56 -11.78 -12.45
C PRO A 171 7.97 -13.04 -11.81
N GLY A 172 6.68 -13.28 -12.04
CA GLY A 172 5.99 -14.50 -11.61
C GLY A 172 5.16 -14.37 -10.34
N TYR A 173 5.12 -13.17 -9.78
CA TYR A 173 4.19 -12.77 -8.71
C TYR A 173 3.26 -11.67 -9.22
N GLU A 174 2.20 -11.38 -8.49
CA GLU A 174 1.29 -10.31 -8.84
C GLU A 174 1.98 -8.95 -8.69
N ALA A 175 1.75 -8.08 -9.66
CA ALA A 175 2.25 -6.69 -9.71
C ALA A 175 3.70 -6.51 -9.21
N PRO A 176 4.68 -7.17 -9.81
CA PRO A 176 6.07 -6.96 -9.46
C PRO A 176 6.59 -5.59 -9.89
#